data_60e029c1029e43d32f82b9d11177456c
#
_entry.id   60e029c1029e43d32f82b9d11177456c
#
_cell.length_a   1.000
_cell.length_b   1.000
_cell.length_c   1.000
_cell.angle_alpha   90.00
_cell.angle_beta   90.00
_cell.angle_gamma   90.00
#
_symmetry.space_group_name_H-M   'P 1'
#
loop_
_entity.id
_entity.type
_entity.pdbx_description
1 polymer ?
#
loop_
_entity_poly.entity_id
_entity_poly.type
_entity_poly.pdbx_seq_one_letter_code
_entity_poly.pdbx_strand_id
1 'polypeptide(L)'
;MKIIILILLGCLIMNPNISAENLEDNYLNETSFPIAKNNYVVISGCSGGGKSTLLSELVNRGYSVVLEPGRQIVKEQTAIGGDALPWMNLNKFLELALSRYLFQFNSQRESHKFIFFDRGIIDAVQVDQPQAEYFQNAAKRFKYNRLVFLAPPWEEIFKGDRERKHNFESAKKEFDELLIKYKNFGYETVLIPKVSVKERADFILEKLGVQTNHTAR
;
A
#
# COMPACT_ATOMS: atom_id res chain seq x y z
N MET A 1 15.39 -28.23 -14.23
CA MET A 1 14.22 -28.02 -13.36
C MET A 1 14.47 -28.28 -11.86
N LYS A 2 15.73 -28.49 -11.41
CA LYS A 2 16.06 -28.76 -9.97
C LYS A 2 16.75 -27.57 -9.25
N ILE A 3 17.11 -26.49 -9.96
CA ILE A 3 17.90 -25.39 -9.38
C ILE A 3 17.02 -24.27 -8.78
N ILE A 4 15.76 -24.13 -9.22
CA ILE A 4 14.85 -23.06 -8.75
C ILE A 4 14.32 -23.33 -7.33
N ILE A 5 14.28 -24.59 -6.87
CA ILE A 5 13.76 -24.96 -5.54
C ILE A 5 14.75 -24.59 -4.41
N LEU A 6 16.05 -24.49 -4.70
CA LEU A 6 17.06 -24.24 -3.65
C LEU A 6 17.12 -22.77 -3.18
N ILE A 7 16.68 -21.82 -3.99
CA ILE A 7 16.72 -20.38 -3.64
C ILE A 7 15.54 -19.99 -2.73
N LEU A 8 14.43 -20.73 -2.76
CA LEU A 8 13.29 -20.51 -1.89
C LEU A 8 13.45 -21.07 -0.47
N LEU A 9 14.36 -22.01 -0.29
CA LEU A 9 14.57 -22.66 1.03
C LEU A 9 15.35 -21.79 2.02
N GLY A 10 16.11 -20.81 1.54
CA GLY A 10 16.96 -19.94 2.39
C GLY A 10 16.22 -18.91 3.24
N CYS A 11 14.97 -18.58 2.91
CA CYS A 11 14.18 -17.58 3.65
C CYS A 11 13.18 -18.18 4.66
N LEU A 12 13.14 -19.50 4.81
CA LEU A 12 12.09 -20.22 5.57
C LEU A 12 12.54 -20.77 6.95
N ILE A 13 13.75 -20.42 7.42
CA ILE A 13 14.31 -21.02 8.65
C ILE A 13 13.83 -20.32 9.94
N MET A 14 12.63 -19.76 10.01
CA MET A 14 12.15 -19.14 11.26
C MET A 14 10.77 -19.62 11.77
N ASN A 15 10.29 -20.78 11.36
CA ASN A 15 9.10 -21.34 12.00
C ASN A 15 9.20 -22.86 12.16
N PRO A 16 9.57 -23.39 13.35
CA PRO A 16 9.83 -24.81 13.56
C PRO A 16 8.62 -25.74 13.48
N ASN A 17 7.41 -25.19 13.24
CA ASN A 17 6.16 -25.96 13.21
C ASN A 17 5.46 -26.00 11.85
N ILE A 18 6.11 -25.60 10.77
CA ILE A 18 5.53 -25.73 9.42
C ILE A 18 6.10 -27.00 8.77
N SER A 19 5.27 -28.03 8.60
CA SER A 19 5.63 -29.21 7.82
C SER A 19 5.72 -28.83 6.33
N ALA A 20 6.59 -29.52 5.56
CA ALA A 20 6.75 -29.26 4.12
C ALA A 20 5.44 -29.44 3.33
N GLU A 21 4.56 -30.33 3.78
CA GLU A 21 3.22 -30.56 3.20
C GLU A 21 2.30 -29.35 3.31
N ASN A 22 2.41 -28.53 4.40
CA ASN A 22 1.61 -27.32 4.57
C ASN A 22 2.09 -26.13 3.72
N LEU A 23 3.27 -26.20 3.12
CA LEU A 23 3.79 -25.12 2.28
C LEU A 23 3.19 -25.15 0.87
N GLU A 24 2.97 -26.32 0.29
CA GLU A 24 2.36 -26.44 -1.03
C GLU A 24 0.86 -26.15 -1.00
N ASP A 25 0.14 -26.58 0.02
CA ASP A 25 -1.30 -26.36 0.19
C ASP A 25 -1.64 -24.87 0.39
N ASN A 26 -0.77 -24.07 1.01
CA ASN A 26 -1.00 -22.63 1.17
C ASN A 26 -0.96 -21.83 -0.14
N TYR A 27 -0.32 -22.35 -1.18
CA TYR A 27 -0.32 -21.71 -2.51
C TYR A 27 -1.52 -22.10 -3.37
N LEU A 28 -2.20 -23.22 -3.05
CA LEU A 28 -3.24 -23.83 -3.87
C LEU A 28 -4.66 -23.62 -3.34
N ASN A 29 -4.85 -22.98 -2.19
CA ASN A 29 -6.19 -22.68 -1.69
C ASN A 29 -6.88 -21.63 -2.57
N GLU A 30 -7.48 -22.08 -3.66
CA GLU A 30 -8.43 -21.34 -4.48
C GLU A 30 -9.70 -21.06 -3.68
N THR A 31 -9.65 -20.08 -2.80
CA THR A 31 -10.89 -19.52 -2.26
C THR A 31 -11.49 -18.63 -3.36
N SER A 32 -12.65 -19.02 -3.87
CA SER A 32 -13.41 -18.26 -4.87
C SER A 32 -13.95 -16.92 -4.33
N PHE A 33 -13.80 -16.65 -3.05
CA PHE A 33 -14.30 -15.46 -2.36
C PHE A 33 -13.20 -14.40 -2.18
N PRO A 34 -13.58 -13.11 -2.11
CA PRO A 34 -12.64 -12.06 -1.74
C PRO A 34 -11.98 -12.33 -0.39
N ILE A 35 -10.66 -12.14 -0.33
CA ILE A 35 -9.90 -12.19 0.93
C ILE A 35 -9.95 -10.80 1.54
N ALA A 36 -10.74 -10.62 2.60
CA ALA A 36 -10.91 -9.34 3.27
C ALA A 36 -10.13 -9.29 4.59
N LYS A 37 -9.29 -8.27 4.76
CA LYS A 37 -8.52 -7.99 5.96
C LYS A 37 -8.97 -6.65 6.55
N ASN A 38 -9.96 -6.67 7.43
CA ASN A 38 -10.58 -5.46 7.99
C ASN A 38 -9.62 -4.64 8.89
N ASN A 39 -8.56 -5.24 9.38
CA ASN A 39 -7.51 -4.57 10.13
C ASN A 39 -6.37 -4.01 9.26
N TYR A 40 -6.40 -4.18 7.94
CA TYR A 40 -5.44 -3.60 7.00
C TYR A 40 -5.99 -2.28 6.48
N VAL A 41 -5.40 -1.18 6.87
CA VAL A 41 -5.88 0.18 6.57
C VAL A 41 -4.94 0.85 5.58
N VAL A 42 -5.46 1.25 4.43
CA VAL A 42 -4.67 1.97 3.44
C VAL A 42 -4.68 3.47 3.71
N ILE A 43 -3.51 4.05 3.72
CA ILE A 43 -3.29 5.49 3.63
C ILE A 43 -2.66 5.77 2.27
N SER A 44 -3.40 6.39 1.36
CA SER A 44 -2.93 6.76 0.02
C SER A 44 -3.02 8.27 -0.18
N GLY A 45 -2.86 8.75 -1.40
CA GLY A 45 -2.86 10.17 -1.75
C GLY A 45 -1.64 10.56 -2.56
N CYS A 46 -1.61 11.79 -3.04
CA CYS A 46 -0.55 12.30 -3.91
C CYS A 46 0.83 12.35 -3.23
N SER A 47 1.86 12.45 -4.05
CA SER A 47 3.22 12.76 -3.57
C SER A 47 3.23 14.12 -2.86
N GLY A 48 3.99 14.25 -1.78
CA GLY A 48 4.08 15.51 -1.02
C GLY A 48 2.91 15.79 -0.06
N GLY A 49 1.87 14.96 0.01
CA GLY A 49 0.73 15.12 0.93
C GLY A 49 1.00 14.78 2.41
N GLY A 50 2.26 14.58 2.80
CA GLY A 50 2.65 14.35 4.20
C GLY A 50 2.33 12.95 4.75
N LYS A 51 2.17 11.93 3.89
CA LYS A 51 1.92 10.55 4.31
C LYS A 51 3.04 9.98 5.19
N SER A 52 4.28 10.14 4.78
CA SER A 52 5.43 9.52 5.49
C SER A 52 5.55 10.00 6.94
N THR A 53 5.31 11.29 7.23
CA THR A 53 5.32 11.82 8.60
C THR A 53 4.15 11.28 9.41
N LEU A 54 2.98 11.14 8.80
CA LEU A 54 1.79 10.56 9.44
C LEU A 54 2.00 9.07 9.77
N LEU A 55 2.56 8.30 8.84
CA LEU A 55 2.90 6.89 9.07
C LEU A 55 3.95 6.73 10.18
N SER A 56 4.96 7.62 10.24
CA SER A 56 5.92 7.63 11.34
C SER A 56 5.24 7.91 12.69
N GLU A 57 4.25 8.81 12.74
CA GLU A 57 3.47 9.06 13.96
C GLU A 57 2.66 7.83 14.38
N LEU A 58 2.06 7.10 13.44
CA LEU A 58 1.34 5.86 13.73
C LEU A 58 2.29 4.77 14.27
N VAL A 59 3.52 4.68 13.75
CA VAL A 59 4.57 3.80 14.32
C VAL A 59 4.90 4.21 15.76
N ASN A 60 5.08 5.51 16.03
CA ASN A 60 5.34 6.01 17.39
C ASN A 60 4.20 5.68 18.37
N ARG A 61 2.98 5.51 17.88
CA ARG A 61 1.82 5.06 18.64
C ARG A 61 1.69 3.53 18.77
N GLY A 62 2.67 2.78 18.25
CA GLY A 62 2.75 1.32 18.36
C GLY A 62 1.92 0.55 17.34
N TYR A 63 1.61 1.15 16.19
CA TYR A 63 1.00 0.47 15.05
C TYR A 63 2.04 -0.02 14.07
N SER A 64 1.75 -1.14 13.40
CA SER A 64 2.56 -1.63 12.30
C SER A 64 2.28 -0.83 11.03
N VAL A 65 3.33 -0.53 10.28
CA VAL A 65 3.27 0.18 8.99
C VAL A 65 3.98 -0.63 7.93
N VAL A 66 3.34 -0.75 6.77
CA VAL A 66 3.89 -1.37 5.57
C VAL A 66 4.19 -0.28 4.56
N LEU A 67 5.45 -0.14 4.20
CA LEU A 67 5.92 0.96 3.34
C LEU A 67 5.61 0.72 1.86
N GLU A 68 5.41 1.81 1.11
CA GLU A 68 5.25 1.80 -0.35
C GLU A 68 6.46 1.16 -1.04
N PRO A 69 6.26 0.17 -1.95
CA PRO A 69 7.37 -0.49 -2.63
C PRO A 69 7.96 0.33 -3.79
N GLY A 70 7.28 1.36 -4.28
CA GLY A 70 7.64 2.08 -5.50
C GLY A 70 9.05 2.67 -5.48
N ARG A 71 9.46 3.30 -4.38
CA ARG A 71 10.83 3.85 -4.27
C ARG A 71 11.90 2.75 -4.29
N GLN A 72 11.62 1.62 -3.68
CA GLN A 72 12.55 0.50 -3.69
C GLN A 72 12.68 -0.10 -5.10
N ILE A 73 11.57 -0.24 -5.82
CA ILE A 73 11.58 -0.68 -7.22
C ILE A 73 12.43 0.26 -8.08
N VAL A 74 12.24 1.58 -7.95
CA VAL A 74 13.03 2.57 -8.69
C VAL A 74 14.54 2.40 -8.42
N LYS A 75 14.93 2.26 -7.16
CA LYS A 75 16.35 2.05 -6.79
C LYS A 75 16.91 0.75 -7.38
N GLU A 76 16.18 -0.35 -7.25
CA GLU A 76 16.58 -1.65 -7.76
C GLU A 76 16.72 -1.62 -9.30
N GLN A 77 15.72 -1.09 -10.00
CA GLN A 77 15.74 -0.99 -11.46
C GLN A 77 16.87 -0.09 -11.95
N THR A 78 17.11 1.04 -11.29
CA THR A 78 18.23 1.92 -11.61
C THR A 78 19.57 1.21 -11.40
N ALA A 79 19.73 0.45 -10.32
CA ALA A 79 20.98 -0.24 -10.00
C ALA A 79 21.34 -1.35 -11.00
N ILE A 80 20.33 -2.01 -11.60
CA ILE A 80 20.54 -3.11 -12.56
C ILE A 80 20.40 -2.68 -14.02
N GLY A 81 20.17 -1.39 -14.31
CA GLY A 81 19.92 -0.90 -15.67
C GLY A 81 18.58 -1.36 -16.25
N GLY A 82 17.59 -1.67 -15.40
CA GLY A 82 16.25 -2.08 -15.81
C GLY A 82 15.39 -0.91 -16.28
N ASP A 83 14.34 -1.21 -17.02
CA ASP A 83 13.44 -0.22 -17.62
C ASP A 83 12.09 -0.09 -16.88
N ALA A 84 11.83 -0.88 -15.83
CA ALA A 84 10.60 -0.82 -15.04
C ALA A 84 10.59 0.41 -14.10
N LEU A 85 10.61 1.59 -14.71
CA LEU A 85 10.62 2.91 -14.08
C LEU A 85 9.37 3.69 -14.49
N PRO A 86 8.75 4.51 -13.61
CA PRO A 86 7.52 5.24 -13.94
C PRO A 86 7.63 6.11 -15.19
N TRP A 87 8.82 6.62 -15.49
CA TRP A 87 9.09 7.51 -16.63
C TRP A 87 9.64 6.81 -17.87
N MET A 88 9.91 5.48 -17.81
CA MET A 88 10.40 4.69 -18.96
C MET A 88 9.36 3.65 -19.39
N ASN A 89 8.91 2.82 -18.47
CA ASN A 89 7.96 1.74 -18.70
C ASN A 89 7.00 1.60 -17.53
N LEU A 90 5.97 2.43 -17.52
CA LEU A 90 5.00 2.48 -16.43
C LEU A 90 4.32 1.12 -16.21
N ASN A 91 3.97 0.38 -17.27
CA ASN A 91 3.30 -0.91 -17.14
C ASN A 91 4.17 -1.92 -16.38
N LYS A 92 5.44 -2.08 -16.78
CA LYS A 92 6.37 -2.96 -16.05
C LYS A 92 6.58 -2.51 -14.59
N PHE A 93 6.67 -1.20 -14.35
CA PHE A 93 6.76 -0.67 -12.99
C PHE A 93 5.55 -1.05 -12.16
N LEU A 94 4.34 -0.90 -12.71
CA LEU A 94 3.09 -1.24 -12.02
C LEU A 94 2.95 -2.76 -11.81
N GLU A 95 3.43 -3.60 -12.72
CA GLU A 95 3.50 -5.05 -12.54
C GLU A 95 4.37 -5.44 -11.33
N LEU A 96 5.57 -4.87 -11.24
CA LEU A 96 6.44 -5.06 -10.09
C LEU A 96 5.79 -4.53 -8.79
N ALA A 97 5.15 -3.36 -8.86
CA ALA A 97 4.45 -2.79 -7.71
C ALA A 97 3.30 -3.69 -7.26
N LEU A 98 2.47 -4.19 -8.18
CA LEU A 98 1.40 -5.13 -7.86
C LEU A 98 1.92 -6.40 -7.19
N SER A 99 2.98 -7.00 -7.74
CA SER A 99 3.61 -8.19 -7.15
C SER A 99 4.07 -7.93 -5.71
N ARG A 100 4.67 -6.75 -5.43
CA ARG A 100 5.10 -6.37 -4.08
C ARG A 100 3.91 -6.10 -3.15
N TYR A 101 2.85 -5.44 -3.62
CA TYR A 101 1.62 -5.23 -2.83
C TYR A 101 0.95 -6.55 -2.46
N LEU A 102 0.87 -7.51 -3.37
CA LEU A 102 0.34 -8.85 -3.10
C LEU A 102 1.19 -9.59 -2.07
N PHE A 103 2.51 -9.55 -2.21
CA PHE A 103 3.43 -10.11 -1.21
C PHE A 103 3.23 -9.45 0.16
N GLN A 104 3.20 -8.13 0.22
CA GLN A 104 2.99 -7.37 1.45
C GLN A 104 1.63 -7.71 2.11
N PHE A 105 0.56 -7.82 1.32
CA PHE A 105 -0.76 -8.19 1.82
C PHE A 105 -0.77 -9.58 2.45
N ASN A 106 -0.10 -10.56 1.82
CA ASN A 106 -0.12 -11.95 2.26
C ASN A 106 0.91 -12.27 3.35
N SER A 107 1.98 -11.47 3.49
CA SER A 107 3.09 -11.74 4.42
C SER A 107 2.91 -11.13 5.82
N GLN A 108 1.83 -10.38 6.08
CA GLN A 108 1.62 -9.81 7.39
C GLN A 108 1.22 -10.89 8.41
N ARG A 109 1.85 -10.84 9.59
CA ARG A 109 1.46 -11.71 10.70
C ARG A 109 0.06 -11.35 11.17
N GLU A 110 -0.68 -12.33 11.66
CA GLU A 110 -1.98 -12.09 12.28
C GLU A 110 -1.85 -11.10 13.44
N SER A 111 -2.74 -10.12 13.44
CA SER A 111 -2.76 -9.06 14.44
C SER A 111 -4.21 -8.62 14.71
N HIS A 112 -4.54 -8.39 15.97
CA HIS A 112 -5.79 -7.73 16.34
C HIS A 112 -5.71 -6.21 16.22
N LYS A 113 -4.50 -5.64 16.09
CA LYS A 113 -4.30 -4.21 15.87
C LYS A 113 -4.38 -3.89 14.38
N PHE A 114 -4.72 -2.66 14.06
CA PHE A 114 -4.62 -2.16 12.69
C PHE A 114 -3.18 -2.17 12.20
N ILE A 115 -3.01 -2.52 10.90
CA ILE A 115 -1.77 -2.42 10.15
C ILE A 115 -2.01 -1.39 9.05
N PHE A 116 -1.20 -0.35 9.02
CA PHE A 116 -1.33 0.74 8.06
C PHE A 116 -0.42 0.50 6.86
N PHE A 117 -0.99 0.61 5.67
CA PHE A 117 -0.29 0.42 4.40
C PHE A 117 -0.10 1.78 3.73
N ASP A 118 1.15 2.13 3.41
CA ASP A 118 1.46 3.25 2.52
C ASP A 118 1.16 2.83 1.10
N ARG A 119 0.00 3.23 0.58
CA ARG A 119 -0.61 2.74 -0.67
C ARG A 119 -0.99 1.26 -0.61
N GLY A 120 -1.59 0.76 -1.68
CA GLY A 120 -2.03 -0.63 -1.78
C GLY A 120 -2.24 -1.09 -3.22
N ILE A 121 -2.84 -2.25 -3.37
CA ILE A 121 -3.09 -2.88 -4.68
C ILE A 121 -3.83 -1.95 -5.64
N ILE A 122 -4.79 -1.16 -5.14
CA ILE A 122 -5.58 -0.22 -5.96
C ILE A 122 -4.72 0.88 -6.57
N ASP A 123 -3.65 1.30 -5.90
CA ASP A 123 -2.72 2.31 -6.43
C ASP A 123 -2.02 1.85 -7.72
N ALA A 124 -1.84 0.54 -7.89
CA ALA A 124 -1.25 -0.02 -9.11
C ALA A 124 -2.24 -0.17 -10.28
N VAL A 125 -3.55 0.00 -10.05
CA VAL A 125 -4.58 -0.11 -11.09
C VAL A 125 -4.64 1.19 -11.90
N GLN A 126 -4.72 1.08 -13.23
CA GLN A 126 -5.00 2.19 -14.13
C GLN A 126 -6.48 2.17 -14.52
N VAL A 127 -7.13 3.33 -14.59
CA VAL A 127 -8.57 3.45 -14.93
C VAL A 127 -8.75 3.77 -16.41
N ASP A 128 -7.94 4.67 -16.94
CA ASP A 128 -8.12 5.26 -18.26
C ASP A 128 -7.17 4.71 -19.33
N GLN A 129 -6.42 3.64 -19.00
CA GLN A 129 -5.47 3.03 -19.92
C GLN A 129 -5.63 1.51 -19.95
N PRO A 130 -5.38 0.87 -21.11
CA PRO A 130 -5.38 -0.58 -21.20
C PRO A 130 -4.37 -1.17 -20.22
N GLN A 131 -4.83 -2.07 -19.38
CA GLN A 131 -4.01 -2.79 -18.40
C GLN A 131 -4.47 -4.25 -18.37
N ALA A 132 -3.55 -5.17 -18.09
CA ALA A 132 -3.88 -6.59 -18.01
C ALA A 132 -4.93 -6.88 -16.94
N GLU A 133 -5.85 -7.80 -17.24
CA GLU A 133 -7.02 -8.10 -16.41
C GLU A 133 -6.66 -8.53 -14.97
N TYR A 134 -5.48 -9.16 -14.79
CA TYR A 134 -5.05 -9.60 -13.47
C TYR A 134 -4.88 -8.46 -12.45
N PHE A 135 -4.68 -7.20 -12.87
CA PHE A 135 -4.73 -6.05 -11.96
C PHE A 135 -6.11 -5.86 -11.36
N GLN A 136 -7.14 -5.93 -12.20
CA GLN A 136 -8.53 -5.84 -11.78
C GLN A 136 -8.90 -7.03 -10.87
N ASN A 137 -8.45 -8.22 -11.23
CA ASN A 137 -8.69 -9.44 -10.46
C ASN A 137 -8.03 -9.35 -9.09
N ALA A 138 -6.79 -8.86 -8.99
CA ALA A 138 -6.11 -8.63 -7.72
C ALA A 138 -6.89 -7.63 -6.84
N ALA A 139 -7.31 -6.49 -7.42
CA ALA A 139 -8.06 -5.45 -6.71
C ALA A 139 -9.45 -5.91 -6.23
N LYS A 140 -10.10 -6.82 -6.96
CA LYS A 140 -11.37 -7.44 -6.56
C LYS A 140 -11.18 -8.50 -5.49
N ARG A 141 -10.10 -9.29 -5.56
CA ARG A 141 -9.86 -10.43 -4.68
C ARG A 141 -9.31 -10.03 -3.31
N PHE A 142 -8.34 -9.13 -3.25
CA PHE A 142 -7.64 -8.75 -2.02
C PHE A 142 -8.21 -7.43 -1.48
N LYS A 143 -8.96 -7.51 -0.39
CA LYS A 143 -9.69 -6.37 0.18
C LYS A 143 -9.08 -5.92 1.49
N TYR A 144 -8.73 -4.63 1.54
CA TYR A 144 -8.35 -3.91 2.75
C TYR A 144 -9.58 -3.48 3.55
N ASN A 145 -9.37 -2.75 4.64
CA ASN A 145 -10.45 -2.10 5.37
C ASN A 145 -11.31 -1.26 4.41
N ARG A 146 -12.61 -1.23 4.66
CA ARG A 146 -13.56 -0.45 3.86
C ARG A 146 -13.21 1.04 3.78
N LEU A 147 -12.66 1.58 4.87
CA LEU A 147 -12.20 2.98 4.93
C LEU A 147 -10.79 3.07 4.37
N VAL A 148 -10.61 3.93 3.38
CA VAL A 148 -9.30 4.29 2.82
C VAL A 148 -9.07 5.77 3.09
N PHE A 149 -7.96 6.09 3.74
CA PHE A 149 -7.60 7.45 4.10
C PHE A 149 -6.74 8.08 3.01
N LEU A 150 -7.20 9.21 2.47
CA LEU A 150 -6.49 9.90 1.40
C LEU A 150 -5.91 11.23 1.89
N ALA A 151 -4.59 11.36 1.78
CA ALA A 151 -3.89 12.62 2.03
C ALA A 151 -4.09 13.55 0.83
N PRO A 152 -4.84 14.65 0.98
CA PRO A 152 -5.09 15.59 -0.13
C PRO A 152 -3.83 16.37 -0.50
N PRO A 153 -3.79 16.96 -1.70
CA PRO A 153 -2.75 17.93 -2.07
C PRO A 153 -2.73 19.08 -1.06
N TRP A 154 -1.55 19.38 -0.52
CA TRP A 154 -1.39 20.39 0.51
C TRP A 154 -0.18 21.27 0.18
N GLU A 155 -0.47 22.45 -0.36
CA GLU A 155 0.53 23.34 -0.95
C GLU A 155 1.58 23.80 0.08
N GLU A 156 1.17 24.10 1.31
CA GLU A 156 2.03 24.61 2.37
C GLU A 156 3.13 23.63 2.80
N ILE A 157 2.88 22.33 2.64
CA ILE A 157 3.88 21.30 2.96
C ILE A 157 4.44 20.59 1.74
N PHE A 158 3.95 20.95 0.54
CA PHE A 158 4.39 20.33 -0.70
C PHE A 158 5.87 20.66 -0.95
N LYS A 159 6.72 19.68 -0.80
CA LYS A 159 8.12 19.76 -1.20
C LYS A 159 8.28 18.94 -2.47
N GLY A 160 8.66 19.61 -3.55
CA GLY A 160 8.99 18.93 -4.81
C GLY A 160 10.05 17.85 -4.55
N ASP A 161 9.71 16.61 -4.91
CA ASP A 161 10.64 15.49 -4.81
C ASP A 161 11.56 15.53 -6.04
N ARG A 162 12.87 15.67 -5.83
CA ARG A 162 13.87 15.69 -6.92
C ARG A 162 13.85 14.41 -7.77
N GLU A 163 13.41 13.30 -7.18
CA GLU A 163 13.32 12.00 -7.87
C GLU A 163 12.07 11.88 -8.75
N ARG A 164 11.02 12.70 -8.54
CA ARG A 164 9.71 12.55 -9.20
C ARG A 164 9.30 13.80 -9.96
N LYS A 165 10.02 14.67 -10.47
CA LYS A 165 9.66 15.82 -11.35
C LYS A 165 8.15 16.27 -11.34
N HIS A 166 7.42 16.00 -10.24
CA HIS A 166 6.01 16.31 -10.09
C HIS A 166 5.82 17.74 -9.58
N ASN A 167 5.07 18.51 -10.31
CA ASN A 167 4.57 19.79 -9.84
C ASN A 167 3.26 19.61 -9.04
N PHE A 168 2.80 20.65 -8.38
CA PHE A 168 1.60 20.62 -7.55
C PHE A 168 0.32 20.30 -8.35
N GLU A 169 0.24 20.72 -9.61
CA GLU A 169 -0.90 20.42 -10.49
C GLU A 169 -0.97 18.91 -10.84
N SER A 170 0.18 18.30 -11.08
CA SER A 170 0.25 16.84 -11.27
C SER A 170 -0.20 16.08 -10.01
N ALA A 171 0.13 16.60 -8.82
CA ALA A 171 -0.31 16.02 -7.55
C ALA A 171 -1.84 16.11 -7.36
N LYS A 172 -2.48 17.19 -7.80
CA LYS A 172 -3.94 17.30 -7.81
C LYS A 172 -4.59 16.27 -8.71
N LYS A 173 -4.09 16.16 -9.94
CA LYS A 173 -4.60 15.16 -10.91
C LYS A 173 -4.45 13.73 -10.39
N GLU A 174 -3.28 13.37 -9.85
CA GLU A 174 -3.05 12.06 -9.20
C GLU A 174 -4.09 11.81 -8.09
N PHE A 175 -4.38 12.83 -7.29
CA PHE A 175 -5.33 12.72 -6.19
C PHE A 175 -6.76 12.47 -6.68
N ASP A 176 -7.22 13.20 -7.70
CA ASP A 176 -8.55 13.01 -8.28
C ASP A 176 -8.72 11.62 -8.89
N GLU A 177 -7.68 11.13 -9.58
CA GLU A 177 -7.65 9.76 -10.11
C GLU A 177 -7.75 8.71 -8.99
N LEU A 178 -7.07 8.92 -7.86
CA LEU A 178 -7.14 8.02 -6.70
C LEU A 178 -8.53 7.95 -6.09
N LEU A 179 -9.23 9.10 -5.96
CA LEU A 179 -10.62 9.15 -5.50
C LEU A 179 -11.53 8.27 -6.36
N ILE A 180 -11.41 8.40 -7.68
CA ILE A 180 -12.19 7.62 -8.64
C ILE A 180 -11.85 6.13 -8.52
N LYS A 181 -10.56 5.79 -8.49
CA LYS A 181 -10.10 4.40 -8.38
C LYS A 181 -10.67 3.70 -7.16
N TYR A 182 -10.45 4.25 -5.98
CA TYR A 182 -10.92 3.62 -4.74
C TYR A 182 -12.44 3.47 -4.71
N LYS A 183 -13.18 4.49 -5.17
CA LYS A 183 -14.65 4.43 -5.28
C LYS A 183 -15.11 3.32 -6.22
N ASN A 184 -14.47 3.15 -7.38
CA ASN A 184 -14.81 2.12 -8.37
C ASN A 184 -14.62 0.70 -7.82
N PHE A 185 -13.69 0.52 -6.87
CA PHE A 185 -13.48 -0.76 -6.19
C PHE A 185 -14.29 -0.94 -4.90
N GLY A 186 -15.24 -0.03 -4.61
CA GLY A 186 -16.18 -0.13 -3.50
C GLY A 186 -15.63 0.30 -2.15
N TYR A 187 -14.55 1.08 -2.13
CA TYR A 187 -14.01 1.66 -0.89
C TYR A 187 -14.69 2.99 -0.57
N GLU A 188 -14.82 3.28 0.70
CA GLU A 188 -15.20 4.59 1.22
C GLU A 188 -13.93 5.42 1.48
N THR A 189 -13.79 6.51 0.73
CA THR A 189 -12.63 7.39 0.86
C THR A 189 -12.86 8.44 1.93
N VAL A 190 -11.92 8.57 2.87
CA VAL A 190 -11.93 9.55 3.94
C VAL A 190 -10.77 10.51 3.74
N LEU A 191 -11.08 11.80 3.58
CA LEU A 191 -10.05 12.81 3.40
C LEU A 191 -9.38 13.14 4.74
N ILE A 192 -8.05 13.04 4.77
CA ILE A 192 -7.26 13.42 5.94
C ILE A 192 -7.23 14.95 6.04
N PRO A 193 -7.57 15.53 7.19
CA PRO A 193 -7.58 17.00 7.34
C PRO A 193 -6.16 17.58 7.26
N LYS A 194 -6.06 18.84 6.86
CA LYS A 194 -4.80 19.61 6.78
C LYS A 194 -4.47 20.25 8.12
N VAL A 195 -4.15 19.42 9.09
CA VAL A 195 -3.82 19.81 10.48
C VAL A 195 -2.50 19.17 10.89
N SER A 196 -2.09 19.33 12.15
CA SER A 196 -0.84 18.75 12.65
C SER A 196 -0.78 17.23 12.49
N VAL A 197 0.42 16.68 12.46
CA VAL A 197 0.62 15.22 12.30
C VAL A 197 -0.10 14.41 13.39
N LYS A 198 -0.08 14.91 14.63
CA LYS A 198 -0.76 14.26 15.76
C LYS A 198 -2.28 14.25 15.57
N GLU A 199 -2.87 15.40 15.23
CA GLU A 199 -4.31 15.52 14.98
C GLU A 199 -4.76 14.65 13.79
N ARG A 200 -3.93 14.51 12.74
CA ARG A 200 -4.22 13.63 11.61
C ARG A 200 -4.23 12.16 12.03
N ALA A 201 -3.31 11.75 12.89
CA ALA A 201 -3.29 10.39 13.43
C ALA A 201 -4.50 10.14 14.34
N ASP A 202 -4.86 11.11 15.20
CA ASP A 202 -6.06 11.03 16.04
C ASP A 202 -7.31 10.88 15.18
N PHE A 203 -7.47 11.70 14.16
CA PHE A 203 -8.59 11.63 13.22
C PHE A 203 -8.75 10.25 12.58
N ILE A 204 -7.65 9.64 12.12
CA ILE A 204 -7.69 8.30 11.52
C ILE A 204 -8.14 7.27 12.55
N LEU A 205 -7.56 7.31 13.74
CA LEU A 205 -7.87 6.34 14.80
C LEU A 205 -9.32 6.46 15.29
N GLU A 206 -9.84 7.68 15.43
CA GLU A 206 -11.25 7.92 15.76
C GLU A 206 -12.19 7.37 14.68
N LYS A 207 -11.89 7.60 13.40
CA LYS A 207 -12.68 7.04 12.28
C LYS A 207 -12.67 5.51 12.26
N LEU A 208 -11.62 4.89 12.78
CA LEU A 208 -11.50 3.44 12.93
C LEU A 208 -12.11 2.92 14.24
N GLY A 209 -12.71 3.79 15.08
CA GLY A 209 -13.33 3.42 16.34
C GLY A 209 -12.34 3.16 17.48
N VAL A 210 -11.09 3.59 17.33
CA VAL A 210 -10.10 3.53 18.42
C VAL A 210 -10.28 4.74 19.34
N GLN A 211 -10.47 4.49 20.62
CA GLN A 211 -10.51 5.57 21.61
C GLN A 211 -9.11 6.21 21.73
N THR A 212 -8.99 7.45 21.32
CA THR A 212 -7.80 8.27 21.57
C THR A 212 -7.99 8.97 22.91
N ASN A 213 -7.18 8.62 23.89
CA ASN A 213 -7.17 9.36 25.15
C ASN A 213 -6.62 10.76 24.87
N HIS A 214 -7.51 11.72 24.61
CA HIS A 214 -7.17 13.13 24.68
C HIS A 214 -6.90 13.47 26.16
N THR A 215 -5.69 13.23 26.65
CA THR A 215 -5.22 13.95 27.83
C THR A 215 -5.10 15.40 27.39
N ALA A 216 -6.16 16.17 27.68
CA ALA A 216 -6.08 17.62 27.66
C ALA A 216 -4.89 18.06 28.53
N ARG A 217 -3.92 18.71 27.91
CA ARG A 217 -2.89 19.50 28.60
C ARG A 217 -3.06 20.95 28.21
#